data_fc6b4d7257c54eab5e06aa03fcb9634d
#
_entry.id   fc6b4d7257c54eab5e06aa03fcb9634d
#
_cell.length_a   1.000
_cell.length_b   1.000
_cell.length_c   1.000
_cell.angle_alpha   90.00
_cell.angle_beta   90.00
_cell.angle_gamma   90.00
#
_symmetry.space_group_name_H-M   'P 1'
#
loop_
_entity.id
_entity.type
_entity.pdbx_description
1 polymer ?
#
loop_
_entity_poly.entity_id
_entity_poly.type
_entity_poly.pdbx_seq_one_letter_code
_entity_poly.pdbx_strand_id
1 'polypeptide(L)'
;MKSLNDNKTPVVKIQRRTDDLMVVTWIINNICTNACSYCPKNLHTGKNHHYDWENAKRFWQLLLKKHSKLQVALSGGEPTLSPFLLDFVKMIYDTGNKVGITSNLARTPRYMKTLAPFLAYVSASYHPSFEDKDFLEKALAAADLTPVNIRVMMDSRYWDVGMKFLESCKPYKHITVEAVKVYDWITGDNTGCDYTEEQLKWFDNVTTQDAEWMPVPKHTID
;
A
#
# COMPACT_ATOMS: atom_id res chain seq x y z
N MET A 1 13.63 -12.78 -18.63
CA MET A 1 13.33 -12.08 -17.37
C MET A 1 14.57 -12.16 -16.48
N LYS A 2 15.26 -11.05 -16.22
CA LYS A 2 16.41 -11.03 -15.32
C LYS A 2 15.92 -11.09 -13.88
N SER A 3 16.47 -12.01 -13.12
CA SER A 3 16.21 -12.25 -11.70
C SER A 3 16.32 -10.95 -10.89
N LEU A 4 15.30 -10.65 -10.10
CA LEU A 4 15.23 -9.55 -9.13
C LEU A 4 16.17 -9.75 -7.92
N ASN A 5 17.20 -10.58 -8.06
CA ASN A 5 18.11 -10.95 -6.97
C ASN A 5 19.26 -9.98 -6.69
N ASP A 6 19.33 -8.85 -7.38
CA ASP A 6 20.32 -7.83 -7.06
C ASP A 6 19.77 -6.82 -6.05
N ASN A 7 20.16 -7.00 -4.81
CA ASN A 7 19.84 -6.25 -3.58
C ASN A 7 20.18 -4.74 -3.60
N LYS A 8 20.33 -4.08 -4.74
CA LYS A 8 20.98 -2.75 -4.79
C LYS A 8 20.16 -1.60 -5.35
N THR A 9 18.99 -1.83 -5.94
CA THR A 9 18.28 -0.71 -6.57
C THR A 9 16.80 -0.70 -6.24
N PRO A 10 16.22 0.46 -5.88
CA PRO A 10 14.78 0.59 -5.78
C PRO A 10 14.16 0.31 -7.13
N VAL A 11 13.18 -0.58 -7.16
CA VAL A 11 12.44 -0.83 -8.38
C VAL A 11 11.49 0.34 -8.56
N VAL A 12 11.81 1.26 -9.45
CA VAL A 12 10.88 2.27 -9.91
C VAL A 12 10.21 1.73 -11.17
N LYS A 13 8.91 1.57 -11.14
CA LYS A 13 8.11 1.23 -12.30
C LYS A 13 7.38 2.48 -12.77
N ILE A 14 7.54 2.83 -14.05
CA ILE A 14 6.85 3.95 -14.68
C ILE A 14 5.92 3.38 -15.75
N GLN A 15 4.64 3.74 -15.69
CA GLN A 15 3.63 3.29 -16.63
C GLN A 15 2.85 4.50 -17.16
N ARG A 16 2.67 4.54 -18.48
CA ARG A 16 1.73 5.48 -19.07
C ARG A 16 0.31 4.96 -18.83
N ARG A 17 -0.56 5.83 -18.35
CA ARG A 17 -1.97 5.51 -18.09
C ARG A 17 -2.91 6.18 -19.09
N THR A 18 -2.63 7.44 -19.38
CA THR A 18 -3.27 8.23 -20.43
C THR A 18 -2.16 8.96 -21.18
N ASP A 19 -2.50 9.70 -22.23
CA ASP A 19 -1.49 10.41 -23.02
C ASP A 19 -0.67 11.42 -22.22
N ASP A 20 -1.25 11.96 -21.14
CA ASP A 20 -0.64 12.99 -20.31
C ASP A 20 -0.36 12.54 -18.83
N LEU A 21 -0.81 11.34 -18.40
CA LEU A 21 -0.64 10.86 -17.04
C LEU A 21 0.34 9.69 -16.97
N MET A 22 1.42 9.88 -16.24
CA MET A 22 2.36 8.81 -15.89
C MET A 22 2.21 8.40 -14.43
N VAL A 23 2.14 7.09 -14.19
CA VAL A 23 2.13 6.52 -12.84
C VAL A 23 3.53 6.00 -12.50
N VAL A 24 4.06 6.47 -11.39
CA VAL A 24 5.36 6.06 -10.86
C VAL A 24 5.13 5.23 -9.60
N THR A 25 5.37 3.94 -9.67
CA THR A 25 5.46 3.10 -8.46
C THR A 25 6.89 3.15 -7.95
N TRP A 26 7.05 3.61 -6.71
CA TRP A 26 8.37 3.85 -6.12
C TRP A 26 8.50 3.12 -4.78
N ILE A 27 9.41 2.14 -4.75
CA ILE A 27 9.79 1.42 -3.54
C ILE A 27 10.86 2.24 -2.82
N ILE A 28 10.52 2.81 -1.66
CA ILE A 28 11.38 3.77 -0.96
C ILE A 28 12.22 3.16 0.17
N ASN A 29 11.92 1.93 0.60
CA ASN A 29 12.74 1.19 1.56
C ASN A 29 12.46 -0.31 1.47
N ASN A 30 13.27 -1.10 2.18
CA ASN A 30 13.10 -2.54 2.35
C ASN A 30 13.10 -2.97 3.83
N ILE A 31 12.68 -2.07 4.71
CA ILE A 31 12.44 -2.32 6.12
C ILE A 31 10.95 -2.42 6.35
N CYS A 32 10.53 -3.43 7.10
CA CYS A 32 9.15 -3.58 7.51
C CYS A 32 9.09 -4.02 8.96
N THR A 33 8.05 -3.62 9.69
CA THR A 33 7.73 -4.15 11.01
C THR A 33 7.17 -5.57 10.93
N ASN A 34 6.60 -5.92 9.78
CA ASN A 34 5.95 -7.19 9.53
C ASN A 34 6.85 -8.10 8.67
N ALA A 35 6.89 -9.39 8.98
CA ALA A 35 7.59 -10.40 8.20
C ALA A 35 6.58 -11.39 7.59
N CYS A 36 5.66 -10.87 6.77
CA CYS A 36 4.61 -11.66 6.14
C CYS A 36 5.19 -12.75 5.25
N SER A 37 4.71 -13.99 5.39
CA SER A 37 5.22 -15.15 4.64
C SER A 37 5.02 -15.04 3.12
N TYR A 38 4.01 -14.29 2.69
CA TYR A 38 3.65 -14.02 1.30
C TYR A 38 4.31 -12.78 0.70
N CYS A 39 5.06 -12.02 1.51
CA CYS A 39 5.76 -10.84 1.02
C CYS A 39 7.15 -11.22 0.49
N PRO A 40 7.61 -10.59 -0.61
CA PRO A 40 8.97 -10.80 -1.11
C PRO A 40 10.01 -10.54 -0.03
N LYS A 41 10.89 -11.51 0.22
CA LYS A 41 11.89 -11.46 1.29
C LYS A 41 12.79 -10.22 1.24
N ASN A 42 13.05 -9.70 0.04
CA ASN A 42 13.86 -8.51 -0.17
C ASN A 42 13.19 -7.19 0.31
N LEU A 43 11.89 -7.21 0.61
CA LEU A 43 11.16 -6.06 1.14
C LEU A 43 11.16 -5.98 2.68
N HIS A 44 11.67 -7.00 3.37
CA HIS A 44 11.76 -7.02 4.83
C HIS A 44 13.07 -7.65 5.31
N THR A 45 14.16 -7.36 4.64
CA THR A 45 15.50 -7.90 4.98
C THR A 45 16.06 -7.34 6.28
N GLY A 46 15.45 -6.33 6.87
CA GLY A 46 15.93 -5.62 8.05
C GLY A 46 17.20 -4.79 7.82
N LYS A 47 17.74 -4.80 6.62
CA LYS A 47 18.88 -3.96 6.25
C LYS A 47 18.37 -2.59 5.84
N ASN A 48 18.82 -1.58 6.57
CA ASN A 48 18.47 -0.19 6.32
C ASN A 48 19.17 0.28 5.03
N HIS A 49 18.55 0.00 3.88
CA HIS A 49 18.94 0.66 2.66
C HIS A 49 18.14 1.97 2.57
N HIS A 50 18.57 2.97 3.36
CA HIS A 50 18.03 4.31 3.17
C HIS A 50 18.45 4.79 1.80
N TYR A 51 17.47 5.25 1.04
CA TYR A 51 17.76 5.97 -0.17
C TYR A 51 18.58 7.20 0.16
N ASP A 52 19.56 7.44 -0.67
CA ASP A 52 20.19 8.74 -0.75
C ASP A 52 19.11 9.77 -1.14
N TRP A 53 18.76 10.61 -0.17
CA TRP A 53 17.74 11.64 -0.32
C TRP A 53 18.06 12.61 -1.46
N GLU A 54 19.33 12.93 -1.67
CA GLU A 54 19.77 13.82 -2.76
C GLU A 54 19.55 13.16 -4.13
N ASN A 55 19.80 11.88 -4.25
CA ASN A 55 19.49 11.13 -5.47
C ASN A 55 18.00 11.04 -5.74
N ALA A 56 17.17 10.88 -4.71
CA ALA A 56 15.72 10.89 -4.85
C ALA A 56 15.21 12.25 -5.36
N LYS A 57 15.70 13.36 -4.81
CA LYS A 57 15.36 14.71 -5.28
C LYS A 57 15.78 14.91 -6.73
N ARG A 58 17.00 14.50 -7.08
CA ARG A 58 17.52 14.63 -8.45
C ARG A 58 16.70 13.82 -9.44
N PHE A 59 16.33 12.59 -9.07
CA PHE A 59 15.49 11.75 -9.90
C PHE A 59 14.11 12.36 -10.08
N TRP A 60 13.49 12.90 -9.02
CA TRP A 60 12.20 13.59 -9.11
C TRP A 60 12.26 14.78 -10.09
N GLN A 61 13.31 15.59 -10.00
CA GLN A 61 13.52 16.71 -10.94
C GLN A 61 13.65 16.26 -12.40
N LEU A 62 14.30 15.12 -12.65
CA LEU A 62 14.40 14.55 -14.00
C LEU A 62 13.03 14.07 -14.53
N LEU A 63 12.19 13.50 -13.66
CA LEU A 63 10.82 13.11 -14.02
C LEU A 63 9.98 14.32 -14.41
N LEU A 64 10.04 15.39 -13.61
CA LEU A 64 9.32 16.64 -13.88
C LEU A 64 9.69 17.30 -15.20
N LYS A 65 10.95 17.18 -15.64
CA LYS A 65 11.37 17.69 -16.95
C LYS A 65 10.77 16.93 -18.13
N LYS A 66 10.35 15.68 -17.92
CA LYS A 66 9.87 14.79 -18.99
C LYS A 66 8.36 14.63 -19.01
N HIS A 67 7.69 14.85 -17.87
CA HIS A 67 6.28 14.55 -17.70
C HIS A 67 5.57 15.68 -16.98
N SER A 68 4.47 16.15 -17.54
CA SER A 68 3.68 17.26 -16.99
C SER A 68 2.77 16.85 -15.83
N LYS A 69 2.29 15.60 -15.86
CA LYS A 69 1.41 15.06 -14.84
C LYS A 69 1.92 13.70 -14.35
N LEU A 70 2.15 13.62 -13.05
CA LEU A 70 2.64 12.42 -12.39
C LEU A 70 1.70 12.02 -11.25
N GLN A 71 1.47 10.74 -11.12
CA GLN A 71 0.91 10.13 -9.92
C GLN A 71 1.93 9.17 -9.35
N VAL A 72 2.32 9.38 -8.10
CA VAL A 72 3.32 8.57 -7.43
C VAL A 72 2.63 7.65 -6.43
N ALA A 73 2.89 6.35 -6.53
CA ALA A 73 2.50 5.34 -5.57
C ALA A 73 3.74 4.91 -4.78
N LEU A 74 3.87 5.37 -3.56
CA LEU A 74 4.96 4.99 -2.68
C LEU A 74 4.67 3.66 -2.01
N SER A 75 5.66 2.77 -2.05
CA SER A 75 5.62 1.46 -1.43
C SER A 75 7.01 1.10 -0.90
N GLY A 76 7.19 -0.14 -0.46
CA GLY A 76 8.47 -0.63 0.03
C GLY A 76 8.29 -1.85 0.90
N GLY A 77 9.11 -1.99 1.91
CA GLY A 77 8.79 -2.75 3.08
C GLY A 77 7.63 -2.06 3.80
N GLU A 78 7.93 -1.11 4.67
CA GLU A 78 6.94 -0.21 5.26
C GLU A 78 7.38 1.25 5.06
N PRO A 79 6.72 2.01 4.19
CA PRO A 79 7.12 3.39 3.86
C PRO A 79 7.19 4.33 5.06
N THR A 80 6.29 4.17 6.03
CA THR A 80 6.23 5.05 7.22
C THR A 80 7.45 4.91 8.12
N LEU A 81 8.26 3.88 7.95
CA LEU A 81 9.55 3.72 8.65
C LEU A 81 10.68 4.54 8.00
N SER A 82 10.48 5.05 6.78
CA SER A 82 11.47 5.93 6.15
C SER A 82 11.54 7.26 6.89
N PRO A 83 12.73 7.70 7.34
CA PRO A 83 12.88 8.98 8.03
C PRO A 83 12.57 10.18 7.12
N PHE A 84 12.63 9.99 5.80
CA PHE A 84 12.39 11.04 4.80
C PHE A 84 11.00 11.02 4.19
N LEU A 85 10.08 10.15 4.65
CA LEU A 85 8.79 9.98 3.99
C LEU A 85 8.00 11.30 3.91
N LEU A 86 7.93 12.05 5.01
CA LEU A 86 7.18 13.30 5.04
C LEU A 86 7.76 14.33 4.05
N ASP A 87 9.07 14.48 4.04
CA ASP A 87 9.75 15.40 3.12
C ASP A 87 9.58 14.95 1.67
N PHE A 88 9.61 13.63 1.44
CA PHE A 88 9.40 13.04 0.13
C PHE A 88 8.00 13.30 -0.41
N VAL A 89 7.00 13.09 0.42
CA VAL A 89 5.59 13.33 0.08
C VAL A 89 5.36 14.81 -0.19
N LYS A 90 5.87 15.70 0.67
CA LYS A 90 5.78 17.15 0.46
C LYS A 90 6.46 17.59 -0.83
N MET A 91 7.65 17.09 -1.12
CA MET A 91 8.37 17.41 -2.35
C MET A 91 7.53 17.10 -3.60
N ILE A 92 6.80 15.98 -3.60
CA ILE A 92 5.92 15.62 -4.71
C ILE A 92 4.68 16.52 -4.73
N TYR A 93 4.04 16.69 -3.58
CA TYR A 93 2.83 17.50 -3.40
C TYR A 93 3.04 18.96 -3.84
N ASP A 94 4.17 19.57 -3.45
CA ASP A 94 4.50 20.98 -3.74
C ASP A 94 4.68 21.24 -5.25
N THR A 95 4.89 20.20 -6.04
CA THR A 95 4.95 20.31 -7.51
C THR A 95 3.58 20.15 -8.18
N GLY A 96 2.48 20.07 -7.41
CA GLY A 96 1.12 19.88 -7.93
C GLY A 96 0.82 18.46 -8.41
N ASN A 97 1.70 17.51 -8.14
CA ASN A 97 1.53 16.10 -8.48
C ASN A 97 0.86 15.32 -7.35
N LYS A 98 0.24 14.19 -7.70
CA LYS A 98 -0.44 13.33 -6.73
C LYS A 98 0.51 12.28 -6.17
N VAL A 99 0.46 12.07 -4.86
CA VAL A 99 1.21 11.00 -4.19
C VAL A 99 0.29 10.23 -3.25
N GLY A 100 0.37 8.91 -3.29
CA GLY A 100 -0.30 8.01 -2.36
C GLY A 100 0.69 7.00 -1.78
N ILE A 101 0.29 6.34 -0.71
CA ILE A 101 1.12 5.31 -0.07
C ILE A 101 0.37 3.99 0.07
N THR A 102 1.13 2.87 0.00
CA THR A 102 0.70 1.56 0.51
C THR A 102 1.48 1.26 1.78
N SER A 103 0.78 1.06 2.90
CA SER A 103 1.39 1.02 4.23
C SER A 103 0.64 0.07 5.16
N ASN A 104 1.35 -0.58 6.08
CA ASN A 104 0.76 -1.29 7.20
C ASN A 104 0.49 -0.38 8.41
N LEU A 105 0.64 0.94 8.25
CA LEU A 105 0.44 1.97 9.26
C LEU A 105 1.29 1.75 10.53
N ALA A 106 2.57 1.45 10.38
CA ALA A 106 3.48 1.15 11.49
C ALA A 106 3.71 2.33 12.46
N ARG A 107 3.28 3.53 12.11
CA ARG A 107 3.42 4.74 12.94
C ARG A 107 2.13 5.06 13.69
N THR A 108 2.22 6.06 14.58
CA THR A 108 1.10 6.49 15.44
C THR A 108 -0.01 7.20 14.67
N PRO A 109 -1.24 7.28 15.23
CA PRO A 109 -2.33 8.08 14.66
C PRO A 109 -1.94 9.54 14.42
N ARG A 110 -1.17 10.13 15.36
CA ARG A 110 -0.65 11.50 15.22
C ARG A 110 0.24 11.66 13.98
N TYR A 111 1.11 10.68 13.71
CA TYR A 111 1.95 10.71 12.52
C TYR A 111 1.10 10.64 11.25
N MET A 112 0.09 9.78 11.23
CA MET A 112 -0.82 9.68 10.08
C MET A 112 -1.59 10.98 9.83
N LYS A 113 -2.05 11.68 10.87
CA LYS A 113 -2.65 13.03 10.74
C LYS A 113 -1.69 14.06 10.18
N THR A 114 -0.40 13.95 10.47
CA THR A 114 0.62 14.85 9.92
C THR A 114 0.90 14.60 8.44
N LEU A 115 0.87 13.34 8.03
CA LEU A 115 1.20 12.92 6.66
C LEU A 115 0.01 13.06 5.69
N ALA A 116 -1.19 12.70 6.15
CA ALA A 116 -2.40 12.57 5.34
C ALA A 116 -2.77 13.82 4.50
N PRO A 117 -2.60 15.07 4.97
CA PRO A 117 -2.96 16.26 4.18
C PRO A 117 -2.20 16.39 2.85
N PHE A 118 -1.06 15.73 2.72
CA PHE A 118 -0.22 15.76 1.52
C PHE A 118 -0.44 14.57 0.62
N LEU A 119 -1.30 13.61 1.04
CA LEU A 119 -1.56 12.39 0.29
C LEU A 119 -2.86 12.50 -0.53
N ALA A 120 -2.83 11.96 -1.72
CA ALA A 120 -4.03 11.79 -2.54
C ALA A 120 -4.87 10.56 -2.09
N TYR A 121 -4.22 9.56 -1.50
CA TYR A 121 -4.86 8.38 -0.91
C TYR A 121 -3.89 7.62 0.02
N VAL A 122 -4.47 6.79 0.89
CA VAL A 122 -3.76 5.78 1.67
C VAL A 122 -4.36 4.40 1.36
N SER A 123 -3.54 3.47 0.87
CA SER A 123 -3.87 2.04 0.80
C SER A 123 -3.30 1.37 2.04
N ALA A 124 -4.16 1.17 3.05
CA ALA A 124 -3.79 0.67 4.36
C ALA A 124 -3.91 -0.86 4.41
N SER A 125 -2.81 -1.58 4.49
CA SER A 125 -2.78 -3.05 4.49
C SER A 125 -2.83 -3.60 5.92
N TYR A 126 -3.98 -4.15 6.32
CA TYR A 126 -4.12 -4.87 7.58
C TYR A 126 -3.67 -6.32 7.40
N HIS A 127 -2.77 -6.76 8.27
CA HIS A 127 -2.21 -8.10 8.25
C HIS A 127 -2.65 -8.87 9.50
N PRO A 128 -3.67 -9.75 9.43
CA PRO A 128 -4.23 -10.45 10.59
C PRO A 128 -3.23 -11.21 11.45
N SER A 129 -2.14 -11.68 10.86
CA SER A 129 -1.06 -12.39 11.59
C SER A 129 -0.29 -11.54 12.59
N PHE A 130 -0.43 -10.22 12.55
CA PHE A 130 0.27 -9.28 13.46
C PHE A 130 -0.67 -8.59 14.45
N GLU A 131 -1.99 -8.73 14.29
CA GLU A 131 -3.04 -8.22 15.19
C GLU A 131 -2.77 -6.79 15.73
N ASP A 132 -2.43 -5.85 14.84
CA ASP A 132 -2.22 -4.46 15.24
C ASP A 132 -3.54 -3.85 15.76
N LYS A 133 -3.64 -3.73 17.09
CA LYS A 133 -4.86 -3.29 17.78
C LYS A 133 -5.22 -1.84 17.47
N ASP A 134 -4.24 -1.01 17.16
CA ASP A 134 -4.41 0.41 16.90
C ASP A 134 -4.56 0.70 15.39
N PHE A 135 -4.57 -0.34 14.55
CA PHE A 135 -4.58 -0.17 13.09
C PHE A 135 -5.80 0.65 12.62
N LEU A 136 -6.98 0.31 13.10
CA LEU A 136 -8.21 1.02 12.71
C LEU A 136 -8.17 2.49 13.15
N GLU A 137 -7.69 2.79 14.35
CA GLU A 137 -7.52 4.16 14.83
C GLU A 137 -6.55 4.95 13.94
N LYS A 138 -5.44 4.34 13.53
CA LYS A 138 -4.47 4.95 12.60
C LYS A 138 -5.07 5.22 11.22
N ALA A 139 -5.86 4.27 10.71
CA ALA A 139 -6.55 4.42 9.43
C ALA A 139 -7.59 5.55 9.48
N LEU A 140 -8.41 5.60 10.53
CA LEU A 140 -9.41 6.65 10.74
C LEU A 140 -8.75 8.02 10.91
N ALA A 141 -7.63 8.09 11.63
CA ALA A 141 -6.87 9.34 11.78
C ALA A 141 -6.37 9.91 10.44
N ALA A 142 -6.11 9.07 9.45
CA ALA A 142 -5.81 9.51 8.09
C ALA A 142 -7.07 9.83 7.29
N ALA A 143 -8.15 9.07 7.49
CA ALA A 143 -9.40 9.17 6.73
C ALA A 143 -10.15 10.50 6.92
N ASP A 144 -9.91 11.17 8.03
CA ASP A 144 -10.42 12.54 8.27
C ASP A 144 -9.86 13.57 7.25
N LEU A 145 -8.76 13.25 6.57
CA LEU A 145 -7.96 14.19 5.79
C LEU A 145 -7.68 13.74 4.35
N THR A 146 -7.79 12.45 4.06
CA THR A 146 -7.53 11.87 2.73
C THR A 146 -8.32 10.57 2.54
N PRO A 147 -8.67 10.17 1.31
CA PRO A 147 -9.28 8.86 1.06
C PRO A 147 -8.41 7.72 1.58
N VAL A 148 -9.02 6.81 2.35
CA VAL A 148 -8.37 5.61 2.88
C VAL A 148 -9.10 4.37 2.37
N ASN A 149 -8.32 3.47 1.75
CA ASN A 149 -8.75 2.11 1.43
C ASN A 149 -8.02 1.13 2.33
N ILE A 150 -8.76 0.43 3.20
CA ILE A 150 -8.22 -0.64 4.03
C ILE A 150 -8.27 -1.94 3.24
N ARG A 151 -7.12 -2.57 3.08
CA ARG A 151 -6.96 -3.87 2.45
C ARG A 151 -6.67 -4.92 3.52
N VAL A 152 -7.65 -5.76 3.81
CA VAL A 152 -7.51 -6.85 4.77
C VAL A 152 -6.91 -8.05 4.06
N MET A 153 -5.67 -8.37 4.40
CA MET A 153 -4.92 -9.49 3.79
C MET A 153 -5.40 -10.81 4.40
N MET A 154 -6.38 -11.45 3.74
CA MET A 154 -7.11 -12.62 4.25
C MET A 154 -6.26 -13.89 4.21
N ASP A 155 -5.24 -13.96 5.06
CA ASP A 155 -4.45 -15.18 5.26
C ASP A 155 -5.33 -16.29 5.87
N SER A 156 -5.42 -17.45 5.20
CA SER A 156 -6.28 -18.56 5.62
C SER A 156 -6.04 -19.03 7.06
N ARG A 157 -4.79 -18.92 7.52
CA ARG A 157 -4.37 -19.30 8.88
C ARG A 157 -4.90 -18.36 9.98
N TYR A 158 -5.24 -17.13 9.61
CA TYR A 158 -5.72 -16.07 10.49
C TYR A 158 -7.09 -15.55 10.05
N TRP A 159 -7.87 -16.42 9.41
CA TRP A 159 -9.14 -16.09 8.79
C TRP A 159 -10.10 -15.39 9.73
N ASP A 160 -10.30 -15.96 10.93
CA ASP A 160 -11.23 -15.42 11.91
C ASP A 160 -10.84 -14.03 12.40
N VAL A 161 -9.54 -13.76 12.53
CA VAL A 161 -9.03 -12.43 12.87
C VAL A 161 -9.33 -11.44 11.75
N GLY A 162 -9.12 -11.84 10.50
CA GLY A 162 -9.47 -11.04 9.33
C GLY A 162 -10.96 -10.73 9.25
N MET A 163 -11.82 -11.75 9.44
CA MET A 163 -13.27 -11.59 9.45
C MET A 163 -13.74 -10.66 10.56
N LYS A 164 -13.23 -10.84 11.78
CA LYS A 164 -13.53 -9.95 12.91
C LYS A 164 -13.12 -8.51 12.64
N PHE A 165 -11.99 -8.30 12.00
CA PHE A 165 -11.54 -6.97 11.63
C PHE A 165 -12.45 -6.34 10.56
N LEU A 166 -12.84 -7.09 9.52
CA LEU A 166 -13.83 -6.64 8.52
C LEU A 166 -15.14 -6.18 9.18
N GLU A 167 -15.66 -6.96 10.12
CA GLU A 167 -16.85 -6.58 10.89
C GLU A 167 -16.66 -5.28 11.68
N SER A 168 -15.51 -5.10 12.31
CA SER A 168 -15.19 -3.88 13.07
C SER A 168 -15.13 -2.62 12.21
N CYS A 169 -14.90 -2.75 10.91
CA CYS A 169 -14.86 -1.63 9.97
C CYS A 169 -16.25 -1.18 9.49
N LYS A 170 -17.27 -2.01 9.58
CA LYS A 170 -18.64 -1.74 9.05
C LYS A 170 -19.28 -0.41 9.49
N PRO A 171 -19.09 0.07 10.73
CA PRO A 171 -19.65 1.35 11.16
C PRO A 171 -19.09 2.57 10.41
N TYR A 172 -17.90 2.46 9.83
CA TYR A 172 -17.15 3.60 9.29
C TYR A 172 -17.37 3.73 7.77
N LYS A 173 -18.40 4.48 7.37
CA LYS A 173 -18.81 4.61 5.96
C LYS A 173 -17.91 5.52 5.11
N HIS A 174 -16.99 6.25 5.72
CA HIS A 174 -16.08 7.19 5.03
C HIS A 174 -14.73 6.55 4.67
N ILE A 175 -14.54 5.26 4.97
CA ILE A 175 -13.42 4.46 4.52
C ILE A 175 -13.90 3.37 3.56
N THR A 176 -13.05 2.98 2.63
CA THR A 176 -13.27 1.79 1.81
C THR A 176 -12.55 0.61 2.45
N VAL A 177 -13.19 -0.55 2.46
CA VAL A 177 -12.60 -1.77 3.03
C VAL A 177 -12.72 -2.91 2.02
N GLU A 178 -11.62 -3.58 1.76
CA GLU A 178 -11.54 -4.65 0.76
C GLU A 178 -10.87 -5.89 1.38
N ALA A 179 -11.47 -7.05 1.20
CA ALA A 179 -10.86 -8.32 1.53
C ALA A 179 -9.98 -8.79 0.39
N VAL A 180 -8.68 -8.99 0.67
CA VAL A 180 -7.70 -9.33 -0.35
C VAL A 180 -7.23 -10.77 -0.17
N LYS A 181 -7.42 -11.58 -1.21
CA LYS A 181 -6.86 -12.93 -1.27
C LYS A 181 -5.34 -12.85 -1.32
N VAL A 182 -4.68 -13.57 -0.43
CA VAL A 182 -3.21 -13.59 -0.36
C VAL A 182 -2.66 -14.63 -1.32
N TYR A 183 -1.64 -14.26 -2.04
CA TYR A 183 -0.87 -15.14 -2.91
C TYR A 183 0.59 -14.65 -3.00
N ASP A 184 1.49 -15.50 -3.43
CA ASP A 184 2.88 -15.11 -3.67
C ASP A 184 2.97 -14.14 -4.87
N TRP A 185 3.48 -12.96 -4.61
CA TRP A 185 3.64 -11.91 -5.62
C TRP A 185 4.70 -12.24 -6.67
N ILE A 186 5.59 -13.20 -6.39
CA ILE A 186 6.69 -13.56 -7.29
C ILE A 186 6.26 -14.68 -8.22
N THR A 187 5.65 -15.73 -7.68
CA THR A 187 5.27 -16.92 -8.44
C THR A 187 3.83 -16.87 -8.92
N GLY A 188 2.98 -16.05 -8.29
CA GLY A 188 1.54 -16.05 -8.50
C GLY A 188 0.83 -17.24 -7.84
N ASP A 189 1.57 -18.10 -7.12
CA ASP A 189 1.03 -19.26 -6.42
C ASP A 189 0.46 -18.87 -5.06
N ASN A 190 -0.47 -19.66 -4.54
CA ASN A 190 -1.02 -19.50 -3.19
C ASN A 190 -0.03 -19.97 -2.12
N THR A 191 1.19 -19.44 -2.10
CA THR A 191 2.24 -19.92 -1.22
C THR A 191 1.89 -19.70 0.24
N GLY A 192 1.65 -20.81 0.94
CA GLY A 192 1.46 -20.85 2.38
C GLY A 192 0.08 -20.40 2.87
N CYS A 193 -0.87 -20.19 1.97
CA CYS A 193 -2.25 -19.89 2.30
C CYS A 193 -3.18 -20.85 1.57
N ASP A 194 -3.24 -22.09 2.05
CA ASP A 194 -4.21 -23.08 1.56
C ASP A 194 -5.60 -22.69 2.05
N TYR A 195 -6.40 -22.10 1.18
CA TYR A 195 -7.80 -21.78 1.48
C TYR A 195 -8.67 -23.01 1.43
N THR A 196 -9.58 -23.14 2.39
CA THR A 196 -10.65 -24.16 2.32
C THR A 196 -11.64 -23.81 1.20
N GLU A 197 -12.43 -24.80 0.77
CA GLU A 197 -13.52 -24.57 -0.19
C GLU A 197 -14.53 -23.51 0.29
N GLU A 198 -14.81 -23.48 1.59
CA GLU A 198 -15.70 -22.50 2.19
C GLU A 198 -15.13 -21.08 2.11
N GLN A 199 -13.84 -20.91 2.39
CA GLN A 199 -13.13 -19.62 2.27
C GLN A 199 -13.09 -19.16 0.81
N LEU A 200 -12.87 -20.05 -0.14
CA LEU A 200 -12.91 -19.73 -1.56
C LEU A 200 -14.30 -19.30 -2.02
N LYS A 201 -15.33 -20.05 -1.63
CA LYS A 201 -16.75 -19.67 -1.90
C LYS A 201 -17.12 -18.33 -1.27
N TRP A 202 -16.56 -18.02 -0.11
CA TRP A 202 -16.79 -16.72 0.52
C TRP A 202 -16.23 -15.58 -0.34
N PHE A 203 -15.01 -15.71 -0.87
CA PHE A 203 -14.44 -14.70 -1.79
C PHE A 203 -15.31 -14.53 -3.04
N ASP A 204 -15.79 -15.62 -3.64
CA ASP A 204 -16.65 -15.57 -4.82
C ASP A 204 -17.94 -14.81 -4.55
N ASN A 205 -18.54 -15.01 -3.37
CA ASN A 205 -19.74 -14.31 -2.96
C ASN A 205 -19.51 -12.82 -2.68
N VAL A 206 -18.41 -12.46 -2.04
CA VAL A 206 -18.04 -11.07 -1.74
C VAL A 206 -17.76 -10.30 -3.03
N THR A 207 -17.06 -10.88 -3.98
CA THR A 207 -16.78 -10.23 -5.27
C THR A 207 -18.01 -10.06 -6.14
N THR A 208 -19.05 -10.86 -5.97
CA THR A 208 -20.28 -10.77 -6.78
C THR A 208 -21.38 -9.91 -6.14
N GLN A 209 -21.49 -9.89 -4.81
CA GLN A 209 -22.55 -9.17 -4.09
C GLN A 209 -22.16 -7.77 -3.63
N ASP A 210 -20.89 -7.55 -3.33
CA ASP A 210 -20.38 -6.29 -2.81
C ASP A 210 -19.70 -5.40 -3.87
N ALA A 211 -19.75 -5.78 -5.13
CA ALA A 211 -19.35 -4.89 -6.24
C ALA A 211 -20.18 -3.59 -6.27
N GLU A 212 -21.41 -3.60 -5.74
CA GLU A 212 -22.19 -2.38 -5.48
C GLU A 212 -21.83 -1.68 -4.17
N TRP A 213 -21.19 -2.39 -3.23
CA TRP A 213 -20.87 -1.89 -1.90
C TRP A 213 -19.43 -1.35 -1.79
N MET A 214 -18.56 -1.82 -2.64
CA MET A 214 -17.30 -1.15 -2.90
C MET A 214 -17.51 -0.30 -4.17
N PRO A 215 -17.64 1.02 -4.06
CA PRO A 215 -17.12 1.82 -5.10
C PRO A 215 -15.60 1.55 -5.05
N VAL A 216 -15.16 0.50 -5.76
CA VAL A 216 -13.81 0.56 -6.32
C VAL A 216 -13.77 1.97 -6.87
N PRO A 217 -12.93 2.89 -6.34
CA PRO A 217 -12.74 4.11 -7.06
C PRO A 217 -12.46 3.59 -8.45
N LYS A 218 -13.31 3.88 -9.43
CA LYS A 218 -13.04 3.62 -10.83
C LYS A 218 -11.85 4.49 -11.22
N HIS A 219 -10.74 4.21 -10.58
CA HIS A 219 -9.41 4.30 -11.12
C HIS A 219 -9.21 3.04 -11.98
N THR A 220 -10.24 2.51 -12.62
CA THR A 220 -10.17 2.19 -14.02
C THR A 220 -9.75 3.49 -14.65
N ILE A 221 -8.62 3.61 -14.59
CA ILE A 221 -7.66 4.16 -15.47
C ILE A 221 -7.95 3.51 -16.80
N ASP A 222 -8.97 4.06 -17.48
CA ASP A 222 -9.09 3.97 -18.92
C ASP A 222 -7.91 4.71 -19.53
#